data_335f2767f927f5e053d85ffbc2ee7735
#
_entry.id   335f2767f927f5e053d85ffbc2ee7735
#
_cell.length_a   1.000
_cell.length_b   1.000
_cell.length_c   1.000
_cell.angle_alpha   90.00
_cell.angle_beta   90.00
_cell.angle_gamma   90.00
#
_symmetry.space_group_name_H-M   'P 1'
#
loop_
_entity.id
_entity.type
_entity.pdbx_description
1 polymer ?
#
loop_
_entity_poly.entity_id
_entity_poly.type
_entity_poly.pdbx_seq_one_letter_code
_entity_poly.pdbx_strand_id
1 'polypeptide(L)'
;MNTIPDYRCDREKPHKLGEMLTYLIAGFLCGRTSVGRSLQWCENHLSELRKYIPLKAGIASEPTISRMLSGIDEEIFALTFMEWTAEILNETGIHIIIDGKALRGGTEKIKGGNVPYVLNAIDATTKLVLGQLAIDTKTNEITAIPQLLQLVNVKNNVFTIDAIGTQKKIEEQIISEGGHFVLQVKGNNPNLYKEIITAFEAFEKEKELEKEDQSREIQGYINQMEHSESMEKNRERIEYREVDSCTDSSFLSCVKEGNVEYIKTVGRSKQVRVPIEKDSQGNDITVSKETFIKSGSVRKPKVSTGDGIKDDIQIVGLISDMIMGAKELGDYKRAHWRIENNLHHVLDDDFREDRSTAKKSKNNLSVIRKYAYNILMLYAIKEKKDWGIQRLMDYFADHPKIVMEYLYKSIESFY
;
A
#
# COMPACT_ATOMS: atom_id res chain seq x y z
N MET A 1 15.28 15.21 11.24
CA MET A 1 16.51 14.38 11.26
C MET A 1 17.47 14.70 12.41
N ASN A 2 17.47 15.89 12.95
CA ASN A 2 18.27 16.21 14.14
C ASN A 2 17.73 15.60 15.44
N THR A 3 16.53 15.04 15.42
CA THR A 3 15.87 14.36 16.55
C THR A 3 16.31 12.91 16.73
N ILE A 4 16.96 12.31 15.72
CA ILE A 4 17.46 10.93 15.80
C ILE A 4 18.68 10.91 16.73
N PRO A 5 18.66 10.13 17.83
CA PRO A 5 19.80 10.04 18.74
C PRO A 5 21.04 9.50 18.01
N ASP A 6 22.16 10.21 18.14
CA ASP A 6 23.42 9.70 17.61
C ASP A 6 24.04 8.69 18.60
N TYR A 7 23.79 7.43 18.36
CA TYR A 7 24.24 6.30 19.19
C TYR A 7 25.78 6.14 19.28
N ARG A 8 26.52 6.85 18.41
CA ARG A 8 27.98 6.77 18.41
C ARG A 8 28.54 7.45 19.65
N CYS A 9 29.61 6.90 20.20
CA CYS A 9 30.27 7.43 21.42
C CYS A 9 30.71 8.92 21.27
N ASP A 10 30.84 9.64 22.39
CA ASP A 10 31.07 11.09 22.51
C ASP A 10 32.44 11.62 22.01
N ARG A 11 33.18 10.83 21.26
CA ARG A 11 34.38 11.30 20.58
C ARG A 11 34.02 12.26 19.45
N GLU A 12 34.91 13.21 19.16
CA GLU A 12 34.77 14.12 18.03
C GLU A 12 34.35 13.34 16.75
N LYS A 13 33.13 13.62 16.25
CA LYS A 13 32.57 12.93 15.11
C LYS A 13 32.75 13.83 13.88
N PRO A 14 33.70 13.50 13.00
CA PRO A 14 33.93 14.33 11.79
C PRO A 14 32.70 14.45 10.89
N HIS A 15 31.89 13.38 10.83
CA HIS A 15 30.63 13.35 10.07
C HIS A 15 29.43 13.34 11.02
N LYS A 16 28.57 14.35 10.94
CA LYS A 16 27.35 14.43 11.74
C LYS A 16 26.27 13.49 11.18
N LEU A 17 25.49 12.87 12.06
CA LEU A 17 24.45 11.91 11.69
C LEU A 17 23.42 12.54 10.74
N GLY A 18 22.86 13.70 11.09
CA GLY A 18 21.88 14.41 10.26
C GLY A 18 22.43 14.79 8.87
N GLU A 19 23.72 15.25 8.78
CA GLU A 19 24.35 15.54 7.49
C GLU A 19 24.45 14.28 6.62
N MET A 20 24.85 13.13 7.20
CA MET A 20 24.97 11.85 6.49
C MET A 20 23.61 11.38 5.95
N LEU A 21 22.55 11.46 6.75
CA LEU A 21 21.21 11.10 6.33
C LEU A 21 20.70 12.03 5.21
N THR A 22 20.90 13.35 5.37
CA THR A 22 20.46 14.34 4.40
C THR A 22 21.07 14.12 3.01
N TYR A 23 22.40 13.99 2.92
CA TYR A 23 23.01 13.80 1.60
C TYR A 23 22.77 12.39 1.04
N LEU A 24 22.55 11.37 1.89
CA LEU A 24 22.17 10.05 1.41
C LEU A 24 20.79 10.09 0.75
N ILE A 25 19.80 10.75 1.38
CA ILE A 25 18.47 10.96 0.78
C ILE A 25 18.59 11.77 -0.51
N ALA A 26 19.45 12.81 -0.55
CA ALA A 26 19.70 13.58 -1.77
C ALA A 26 20.13 12.68 -2.94
N GLY A 27 21.04 11.75 -2.71
CA GLY A 27 21.45 10.80 -3.73
C GLY A 27 20.32 9.87 -4.18
N PHE A 28 19.47 9.41 -3.25
CA PHE A 28 18.31 8.58 -3.60
C PHE A 28 17.27 9.36 -4.41
N LEU A 29 17.03 10.63 -4.09
CA LEU A 29 16.19 11.52 -4.90
C LEU A 29 16.66 11.62 -6.36
N CYS A 30 17.96 11.51 -6.60
CA CYS A 30 18.57 11.54 -7.93
C CYS A 30 18.69 10.14 -8.58
N GLY A 31 17.92 9.15 -8.14
CA GLY A 31 17.94 7.80 -8.68
C GLY A 31 19.23 7.00 -8.39
N ARG A 32 20.07 7.48 -7.46
CA ARG A 32 21.28 6.78 -7.04
C ARG A 32 20.95 5.81 -5.91
N THR A 33 20.28 4.73 -6.24
CA THR A 33 19.57 3.80 -5.34
C THR A 33 20.45 2.80 -4.57
N SER A 34 21.79 2.90 -4.70
CA SER A 34 22.76 2.22 -3.83
C SER A 34 23.58 3.22 -3.05
N VAL A 35 24.04 2.85 -1.84
CA VAL A 35 24.85 3.72 -1.00
C VAL A 35 26.06 4.27 -1.77
N GLY A 36 26.86 3.42 -2.41
CA GLY A 36 28.06 3.85 -3.13
C GLY A 36 27.76 4.84 -4.26
N ARG A 37 26.70 4.60 -5.07
CA ARG A 37 26.32 5.53 -6.14
C ARG A 37 25.76 6.86 -5.60
N SER A 38 25.04 6.80 -4.49
CA SER A 38 24.56 8.00 -3.80
C SER A 38 25.73 8.87 -3.33
N LEU A 39 26.73 8.27 -2.66
CA LEU A 39 27.92 8.99 -2.20
C LEU A 39 28.72 9.58 -3.36
N GLN A 40 28.91 8.86 -4.44
CA GLN A 40 29.60 9.35 -5.65
C GLN A 40 28.88 10.58 -6.23
N TRP A 41 27.54 10.58 -6.30
CA TRP A 41 26.78 11.75 -6.73
C TRP A 41 27.01 12.93 -5.78
N CYS A 42 27.00 12.68 -4.47
CA CYS A 42 27.24 13.72 -3.45
C CYS A 42 28.65 14.32 -3.54
N GLU A 43 29.67 13.49 -3.80
CA GLU A 43 31.05 13.95 -4.01
C GLU A 43 31.14 14.88 -5.23
N ASN A 44 30.50 14.49 -6.34
CA ASN A 44 30.47 15.29 -7.57
C ASN A 44 29.74 16.63 -7.38
N HIS A 45 28.81 16.73 -6.43
CA HIS A 45 28.02 17.94 -6.14
C HIS A 45 28.33 18.56 -4.78
N LEU A 46 29.51 18.25 -4.19
CA LEU A 46 29.90 18.68 -2.85
C LEU A 46 29.85 20.22 -2.67
N SER A 47 30.25 20.98 -3.69
CA SER A 47 30.19 22.43 -3.66
C SER A 47 28.75 22.98 -3.55
N GLU A 48 27.80 22.33 -4.21
CA GLU A 48 26.38 22.71 -4.10
C GLU A 48 25.80 22.32 -2.75
N LEU A 49 26.07 21.09 -2.29
CA LEU A 49 25.63 20.60 -0.98
C LEU A 49 26.12 21.48 0.17
N ARG A 50 27.37 22.01 0.09
CA ARG A 50 27.94 22.89 1.10
C ARG A 50 27.25 24.25 1.26
N LYS A 51 26.42 24.64 0.32
CA LYS A 51 25.60 25.86 0.47
C LYS A 51 24.47 25.67 1.49
N TYR A 52 24.11 24.45 1.79
CA TYR A 52 22.98 24.11 2.65
C TYR A 52 23.40 23.35 3.92
N ILE A 53 24.42 22.49 3.84
CA ILE A 53 24.94 21.70 4.95
C ILE A 53 26.46 21.91 5.08
N PRO A 54 26.98 22.04 6.29
CA PRO A 54 28.41 22.41 6.51
C PRO A 54 29.40 21.47 5.87
N LEU A 55 29.18 20.14 5.96
CA LEU A 55 30.05 19.07 5.42
C LEU A 55 31.54 19.33 5.63
N LYS A 56 31.93 19.71 6.86
CA LYS A 56 33.33 20.08 7.20
C LYS A 56 34.32 18.97 6.87
N ALA A 57 33.93 17.72 7.10
CA ALA A 57 34.75 16.53 6.82
C ALA A 57 34.51 15.95 5.41
N GLY A 58 33.69 16.61 4.56
CA GLY A 58 33.31 16.08 3.26
C GLY A 58 32.27 14.94 3.34
N ILE A 59 32.24 14.08 2.33
CA ILE A 59 31.35 12.93 2.26
C ILE A 59 32.01 11.72 2.95
N ALA A 60 31.25 11.02 3.79
CA ALA A 60 31.74 9.84 4.49
C ALA A 60 31.92 8.64 3.54
N SER A 61 32.84 7.75 3.81
CA SER A 61 33.04 6.53 3.04
C SER A 61 31.85 5.57 3.15
N GLU A 62 31.64 4.73 2.14
CA GLU A 62 30.58 3.72 2.12
C GLU A 62 30.59 2.80 3.36
N PRO A 63 31.73 2.29 3.87
CA PRO A 63 31.75 1.53 5.11
C PRO A 63 31.30 2.35 6.33
N THR A 64 31.55 3.66 6.35
CA THR A 64 31.09 4.54 7.44
C THR A 64 29.57 4.70 7.40
N ILE A 65 29.00 4.90 6.22
CA ILE A 65 27.54 4.96 6.04
C ILE A 65 26.87 3.63 6.38
N SER A 66 27.46 2.52 5.95
CA SER A 66 26.92 1.18 6.27
C SER A 66 26.89 0.91 7.76
N ARG A 67 27.97 1.29 8.49
CA ARG A 67 27.98 1.20 9.96
C ARG A 67 26.96 2.14 10.60
N MET A 68 26.85 3.36 10.10
CA MET A 68 25.87 4.34 10.57
C MET A 68 24.45 3.79 10.42
N LEU A 69 24.07 3.34 9.24
CA LEU A 69 22.74 2.78 8.98
C LEU A 69 22.44 1.52 9.80
N SER A 70 23.46 0.70 10.08
CA SER A 70 23.28 -0.53 10.88
C SER A 70 23.19 -0.28 12.38
N GLY A 71 23.53 0.91 12.83
CA GLY A 71 23.51 1.26 14.26
C GLY A 71 22.39 2.21 14.64
N ILE A 72 21.67 2.79 13.68
CA ILE A 72 20.46 3.57 13.96
C ILE A 72 19.36 2.60 14.42
N ASP A 73 18.70 2.94 15.51
CA ASP A 73 17.51 2.23 15.98
C ASP A 73 16.42 2.32 14.92
N GLU A 74 15.93 1.17 14.46
CA GLU A 74 14.99 1.05 13.35
C GLU A 74 13.62 1.62 13.69
N GLU A 75 13.18 1.44 14.94
CA GLU A 75 11.88 1.94 15.42
C GLU A 75 11.92 3.46 15.55
N ILE A 76 12.95 4.02 16.18
CA ILE A 76 13.12 5.47 16.30
C ILE A 76 13.20 6.13 14.93
N PHE A 77 13.90 5.52 13.97
CA PHE A 77 14.00 6.10 12.63
C PHE A 77 12.67 6.05 11.88
N ALA A 78 11.92 4.96 12.00
CA ALA A 78 10.58 4.85 11.43
C ALA A 78 9.63 5.86 12.08
N LEU A 79 9.65 6.04 13.40
CA LEU A 79 8.84 7.04 14.10
C LEU A 79 9.18 8.46 13.64
N THR A 80 10.48 8.80 13.51
CA THR A 80 10.89 10.13 13.00
C THR A 80 10.38 10.37 11.58
N PHE A 81 10.33 9.34 10.74
CA PHE A 81 9.72 9.42 9.41
C PHE A 81 8.21 9.69 9.49
N MET A 82 7.52 8.99 10.39
CA MET A 82 6.07 9.15 10.56
C MET A 82 5.71 10.53 11.11
N GLU A 83 6.46 11.03 12.10
CA GLU A 83 6.30 12.41 12.61
C GLU A 83 6.47 13.44 11.50
N TRP A 84 7.53 13.32 10.70
CA TRP A 84 7.75 14.20 9.55
C TRP A 84 6.61 14.15 8.53
N THR A 85 6.06 12.95 8.26
CA THR A 85 4.95 12.81 7.32
C THR A 85 3.65 13.38 7.90
N ALA A 86 3.40 13.20 9.19
CA ALA A 86 2.23 13.74 9.88
C ALA A 86 2.22 15.28 9.92
N GLU A 87 3.39 15.93 10.02
CA GLU A 87 3.53 17.39 9.91
C GLU A 87 3.11 17.90 8.52
N ILE A 88 3.35 17.10 7.47
CA ILE A 88 3.00 17.47 6.08
C ILE A 88 1.53 17.17 5.77
N LEU A 89 1.00 16.07 6.30
CA LEU A 89 -0.33 15.56 6.02
C LEU A 89 -1.19 15.58 7.29
N ASN A 90 -1.60 16.76 7.71
CA ASN A 90 -2.54 16.90 8.81
C ASN A 90 -4.01 16.82 8.33
N GLU A 91 -4.30 15.91 7.39
CA GLU A 91 -5.63 15.77 6.80
C GLU A 91 -6.44 14.70 7.49
N THR A 92 -7.76 14.93 7.56
CA THR A 92 -8.77 13.97 7.97
C THR A 92 -9.73 13.71 6.80
N GLY A 93 -10.41 12.56 6.80
CA GLY A 93 -11.31 12.18 5.71
C GLY A 93 -10.57 11.55 4.53
N ILE A 94 -9.35 11.07 4.74
CA ILE A 94 -8.55 10.38 3.73
C ILE A 94 -8.75 8.87 3.79
N HIS A 95 -8.48 8.22 2.66
CA HIS A 95 -8.43 6.76 2.56
C HIS A 95 -7.00 6.27 2.81
N ILE A 96 -6.79 5.56 3.91
CA ILE A 96 -5.50 4.97 4.29
C ILE A 96 -5.49 3.48 3.94
N ILE A 97 -4.50 3.08 3.18
CA ILE A 97 -4.26 1.68 2.83
C ILE A 97 -3.17 1.14 3.75
N ILE A 98 -3.43 0.02 4.42
CA ILE A 98 -2.42 -0.72 5.18
C ILE A 98 -2.12 -2.02 4.44
N ASP A 99 -0.86 -2.20 4.07
CA ASP A 99 -0.40 -3.42 3.38
C ASP A 99 1.05 -3.74 3.72
N GLY A 100 1.36 -5.02 3.65
CA GLY A 100 2.66 -5.54 4.02
C GLY A 100 3.55 -5.86 2.81
N LYS A 101 4.85 -5.61 2.95
CA LYS A 101 5.85 -5.88 1.92
C LYS A 101 7.04 -6.66 2.46
N ALA A 102 7.40 -7.75 1.78
CA ALA A 102 8.63 -8.49 2.07
C ALA A 102 9.85 -7.77 1.50
N LEU A 103 10.88 -7.53 2.33
CA LEU A 103 12.16 -6.99 1.90
C LEU A 103 13.09 -8.12 1.44
N ARG A 104 12.96 -8.56 0.20
CA ARG A 104 13.65 -9.77 -0.33
C ARG A 104 15.14 -9.57 -0.56
N GLY A 105 15.60 -8.37 -0.89
CA GLY A 105 16.99 -8.06 -1.22
C GLY A 105 18.01 -8.64 -0.21
N GLY A 106 19.05 -9.34 -0.68
CA GLY A 106 20.14 -9.89 0.15
C GLY A 106 19.79 -11.11 1.03
N THR A 107 18.55 -11.59 1.07
CA THR A 107 18.13 -12.75 1.90
C THR A 107 18.09 -14.07 1.16
N GLU A 108 18.01 -14.08 -0.17
CA GLU A 108 17.84 -15.28 -0.99
C GLU A 108 18.92 -16.36 -0.82
N LYS A 109 20.05 -16.02 -0.21
CA LYS A 109 21.18 -16.95 -0.02
C LYS A 109 21.22 -17.66 1.32
N ILE A 110 20.30 -17.32 2.23
CA ILE A 110 20.25 -17.99 3.55
C ILE A 110 19.10 -19.00 3.50
N LYS A 111 19.39 -20.26 3.23
CA LYS A 111 18.39 -21.35 3.36
C LYS A 111 17.85 -21.33 4.79
N GLY A 112 16.56 -21.02 4.96
CA GLY A 112 15.86 -21.01 6.25
C GLY A 112 15.89 -19.69 7.01
N GLY A 113 16.41 -18.59 6.46
CA GLY A 113 16.34 -17.26 7.07
C GLY A 113 14.97 -16.60 6.87
N ASN A 114 14.43 -15.97 7.93
CA ASN A 114 13.22 -15.16 7.82
C ASN A 114 13.49 -13.95 6.92
N VAL A 115 12.62 -13.72 5.94
CA VAL A 115 12.66 -12.50 5.12
C VAL A 115 12.08 -11.36 5.96
N PRO A 116 12.83 -10.27 6.22
CA PRO A 116 12.27 -9.11 6.90
C PRO A 116 11.05 -8.58 6.16
N TYR A 117 10.07 -8.14 6.91
CA TYR A 117 8.80 -7.70 6.38
C TYR A 117 8.47 -6.32 6.95
N VAL A 118 7.84 -5.46 6.17
CA VAL A 118 7.41 -4.14 6.61
C VAL A 118 5.92 -3.96 6.31
N LEU A 119 5.21 -3.45 7.30
CA LEU A 119 3.84 -3.01 7.15
C LEU A 119 3.87 -1.51 6.82
N ASN A 120 3.13 -1.09 5.80
CA ASN A 120 3.09 0.31 5.34
C ASN A 120 1.69 0.86 5.48
N ALA A 121 1.57 2.14 5.86
CA ALA A 121 0.36 2.94 5.76
C ALA A 121 0.54 4.00 4.68
N ILE A 122 -0.44 4.12 3.76
CA ILE A 122 -0.34 4.97 2.57
C ILE A 122 -1.66 5.71 2.37
N ASP A 123 -1.60 7.00 2.08
CA ASP A 123 -2.75 7.74 1.58
C ASP A 123 -3.04 7.34 0.12
N ALA A 124 -4.24 6.83 -0.12
CA ALA A 124 -4.67 6.36 -1.44
C ALA A 124 -4.74 7.47 -2.50
N THR A 125 -4.95 8.72 -2.09
CA THR A 125 -5.12 9.88 -2.97
C THR A 125 -3.78 10.49 -3.36
N THR A 126 -2.98 10.88 -2.38
CA THR A 126 -1.67 11.51 -2.60
C THR A 126 -0.57 10.50 -2.89
N LYS A 127 -0.82 9.22 -2.57
CA LYS A 127 0.12 8.09 -2.62
C LYS A 127 1.30 8.23 -1.66
N LEU A 128 1.26 9.19 -0.73
CA LEU A 128 2.32 9.39 0.25
C LEU A 128 2.32 8.27 1.28
N VAL A 129 3.49 7.79 1.61
CA VAL A 129 3.68 6.82 2.69
C VAL A 129 3.57 7.57 4.02
N LEU A 130 2.55 7.24 4.81
CA LEU A 130 2.29 7.84 6.12
C LEU A 130 3.15 7.22 7.21
N GLY A 131 3.44 5.93 7.08
CA GLY A 131 4.22 5.22 8.07
C GLY A 131 4.69 3.85 7.62
N GLN A 132 5.66 3.32 8.35
CA GLN A 132 6.06 1.92 8.25
C GLN A 132 6.34 1.34 9.62
N LEU A 133 6.08 0.05 9.77
CA LEU A 133 6.46 -0.75 10.92
C LEU A 133 7.20 -2.00 10.45
N ALA A 134 8.41 -2.24 10.96
CA ALA A 134 9.16 -3.46 10.69
C ALA A 134 8.58 -4.64 11.47
N ILE A 135 8.42 -5.78 10.82
CA ILE A 135 7.97 -7.02 11.43
C ILE A 135 8.84 -8.19 10.99
N ASP A 136 9.02 -9.17 11.86
CA ASP A 136 9.94 -10.28 11.59
C ASP A 136 9.43 -11.20 10.46
N THR A 137 8.12 -11.41 10.39
CA THR A 137 7.49 -12.31 9.41
C THR A 137 6.10 -11.83 9.02
N LYS A 138 5.60 -12.28 7.86
CA LYS A 138 4.23 -12.01 7.42
C LYS A 138 3.17 -12.45 8.44
N THR A 139 3.40 -13.51 9.19
CA THR A 139 2.46 -14.00 10.21
C THR A 139 2.24 -13.02 11.36
N ASN A 140 3.13 -12.05 11.54
CA ASN A 140 3.03 -11.04 12.59
C ASN A 140 2.22 -9.79 12.15
N GLU A 141 1.69 -9.74 10.92
CA GLU A 141 0.87 -8.60 10.45
C GLU A 141 -0.33 -8.34 11.37
N ILE A 142 -1.06 -9.38 11.79
CA ILE A 142 -2.23 -9.26 12.66
C ILE A 142 -1.89 -8.53 13.97
N THR A 143 -0.70 -8.76 14.52
CA THR A 143 -0.24 -8.13 15.77
C THR A 143 0.38 -6.77 15.54
N ALA A 144 0.87 -6.50 14.35
CA ALA A 144 1.52 -5.24 13.97
C ALA A 144 0.54 -4.16 13.50
N ILE A 145 -0.59 -4.55 12.86
CA ILE A 145 -1.62 -3.60 12.43
C ILE A 145 -2.12 -2.72 13.58
N PRO A 146 -2.49 -3.26 14.76
CA PRO A 146 -2.87 -2.44 15.91
C PRO A 146 -1.81 -1.43 16.35
N GLN A 147 -0.54 -1.82 16.27
CA GLN A 147 0.59 -0.92 16.61
C GLN A 147 0.72 0.20 15.57
N LEU A 148 0.60 -0.11 14.28
CA LEU A 148 0.66 0.90 13.23
C LEU A 148 -0.53 1.86 13.31
N LEU A 149 -1.73 1.39 13.65
CA LEU A 149 -2.91 2.24 13.85
C LEU A 149 -2.69 3.26 14.97
N GLN A 150 -1.99 2.91 16.06
CA GLN A 150 -1.65 3.87 17.13
C GLN A 150 -0.69 4.98 16.68
N LEU A 151 0.02 4.79 15.59
CA LEU A 151 1.04 5.71 15.10
C LEU A 151 0.54 6.60 13.95
N VAL A 152 -0.61 6.29 13.36
CA VAL A 152 -1.25 7.09 12.31
C VAL A 152 -2.52 7.75 12.84
N ASN A 153 -2.94 8.86 12.23
CA ASN A 153 -4.21 9.47 12.59
C ASN A 153 -5.37 8.58 12.13
N VAL A 154 -6.11 8.01 13.08
CA VAL A 154 -7.27 7.14 12.78
C VAL A 154 -8.55 7.93 12.61
N LYS A 155 -8.72 9.02 13.36
CA LYS A 155 -9.98 9.75 13.43
C LYS A 155 -10.45 10.30 12.08
N ASN A 156 -11.69 9.98 11.74
CA ASN A 156 -12.36 10.37 10.47
C ASN A 156 -11.68 9.86 9.19
N ASN A 157 -10.79 8.87 9.27
CA ASN A 157 -10.15 8.28 8.13
C ASN A 157 -10.72 6.89 7.85
N VAL A 158 -10.69 6.47 6.58
CA VAL A 158 -11.17 5.16 6.13
C VAL A 158 -9.99 4.24 5.90
N PHE A 159 -9.99 3.11 6.55
CA PHE A 159 -8.90 2.11 6.42
C PHE A 159 -9.31 0.97 5.51
N THR A 160 -8.45 0.63 4.55
CA THR A 160 -8.50 -0.65 3.83
C THR A 160 -7.28 -1.47 4.18
N ILE A 161 -7.52 -2.73 4.52
CA ILE A 161 -6.49 -3.68 4.93
C ILE A 161 -6.75 -4.97 4.16
N ASP A 162 -5.71 -5.72 3.78
CA ASP A 162 -5.92 -7.03 3.15
C ASP A 162 -6.66 -7.98 4.10
N ALA A 163 -7.22 -9.04 3.56
CA ALA A 163 -8.09 -9.97 4.28
C ALA A 163 -7.50 -10.47 5.61
N ILE A 164 -6.17 -10.56 5.74
CA ILE A 164 -5.51 -10.93 7.00
C ILE A 164 -5.85 -9.97 8.15
N GLY A 165 -6.10 -8.70 7.84
CA GLY A 165 -6.50 -7.66 8.80
C GLY A 165 -7.98 -7.64 9.15
N THR A 166 -8.80 -8.50 8.54
CA THR A 166 -10.23 -8.65 8.89
C THR A 166 -10.33 -9.44 10.19
N GLN A 167 -10.13 -8.73 11.29
CA GLN A 167 -10.10 -9.28 12.65
C GLN A 167 -10.89 -8.36 13.58
N LYS A 168 -11.73 -8.95 14.43
CA LYS A 168 -12.60 -8.22 15.36
C LYS A 168 -11.86 -7.13 16.17
N LYS A 169 -10.67 -7.43 16.68
CA LYS A 169 -9.89 -6.48 17.47
C LYS A 169 -9.41 -5.27 16.66
N ILE A 170 -9.12 -5.46 15.38
CA ILE A 170 -8.69 -4.37 14.48
C ILE A 170 -9.89 -3.51 14.14
N GLU A 171 -11.04 -4.11 13.84
CA GLU A 171 -12.31 -3.42 13.60
C GLU A 171 -12.70 -2.55 14.83
N GLU A 172 -12.69 -3.14 16.03
CA GLU A 172 -12.98 -2.46 17.30
C GLU A 172 -12.03 -1.28 17.55
N GLN A 173 -10.73 -1.45 17.27
CA GLN A 173 -9.76 -0.37 17.44
C GLN A 173 -10.03 0.79 16.49
N ILE A 174 -10.22 0.54 15.19
CA ILE A 174 -10.52 1.59 14.21
C ILE A 174 -11.76 2.37 14.63
N ILE A 175 -12.85 1.68 15.01
CA ILE A 175 -14.10 2.33 15.42
C ILE A 175 -13.92 3.10 16.73
N SER A 176 -13.28 2.53 17.74
CA SER A 176 -13.07 3.19 19.04
C SER A 176 -12.22 4.45 18.94
N GLU A 177 -11.32 4.52 17.95
CA GLU A 177 -10.50 5.69 17.66
C GLU A 177 -11.18 6.69 16.69
N GLY A 178 -12.44 6.41 16.29
CA GLY A 178 -13.27 7.29 15.46
C GLY A 178 -12.94 7.24 13.96
N GLY A 179 -12.33 6.16 13.51
CA GLY A 179 -12.11 5.84 12.11
C GLY A 179 -13.19 4.95 11.50
N HIS A 180 -13.02 4.64 10.23
CA HIS A 180 -13.91 3.80 9.44
C HIS A 180 -13.10 2.72 8.71
N PHE A 181 -13.77 1.66 8.26
CA PHE A 181 -13.09 0.60 7.53
C PHE A 181 -13.87 0.09 6.31
N VAL A 182 -13.12 -0.38 5.34
CA VAL A 182 -13.57 -1.26 4.26
C VAL A 182 -12.60 -2.44 4.20
N LEU A 183 -13.06 -3.63 4.63
CA LEU A 183 -12.22 -4.81 4.77
C LEU A 183 -12.62 -5.90 3.79
N GLN A 184 -11.61 -6.64 3.31
CA GLN A 184 -11.80 -7.77 2.44
C GLN A 184 -11.97 -9.06 3.24
N VAL A 185 -12.93 -9.89 2.86
CA VAL A 185 -13.19 -11.19 3.45
C VAL A 185 -12.88 -12.28 2.44
N LYS A 186 -11.95 -13.15 2.78
CA LYS A 186 -11.47 -14.27 1.93
C LYS A 186 -11.37 -15.55 2.77
N GLY A 187 -10.66 -16.57 2.25
CA GLY A 187 -10.50 -17.86 2.90
C GLY A 187 -9.77 -17.88 4.25
N ASN A 188 -9.15 -16.76 4.66
CA ASN A 188 -8.60 -16.58 6.01
C ASN A 188 -9.69 -16.40 7.09
N ASN A 189 -10.90 -15.99 6.68
CA ASN A 189 -12.10 -15.97 7.50
C ASN A 189 -13.22 -16.77 6.78
N PRO A 190 -13.12 -18.14 6.80
CA PRO A 190 -13.88 -18.98 5.90
C PRO A 190 -15.38 -18.98 6.20
N ASN A 191 -15.78 -18.84 7.46
CA ASN A 191 -17.20 -18.83 7.83
C ASN A 191 -17.86 -17.53 7.37
N LEU A 192 -17.29 -16.37 7.72
CA LEU A 192 -17.77 -15.06 7.28
C LEU A 192 -17.80 -14.98 5.74
N TYR A 193 -16.76 -15.44 5.07
CA TYR A 193 -16.71 -15.51 3.61
C TYR A 193 -17.88 -16.31 3.05
N LYS A 194 -18.09 -17.53 3.59
CA LYS A 194 -19.18 -18.42 3.16
C LYS A 194 -20.55 -17.78 3.38
N GLU A 195 -20.78 -17.18 4.54
CA GLU A 195 -22.04 -16.49 4.85
C GLU A 195 -22.34 -15.39 3.84
N ILE A 196 -21.38 -14.50 3.56
CA ILE A 196 -21.51 -13.42 2.58
C ILE A 196 -21.83 -13.99 1.18
N ILE A 197 -21.02 -14.92 0.70
CA ILE A 197 -21.19 -15.44 -0.67
C ILE A 197 -22.50 -16.17 -0.82
N THR A 198 -22.88 -16.99 0.17
CA THR A 198 -24.16 -17.73 0.14
C THR A 198 -25.36 -16.80 0.13
N ALA A 199 -25.32 -15.70 0.90
CA ALA A 199 -26.39 -14.71 0.93
C ALA A 199 -26.60 -14.05 -0.44
N PHE A 200 -25.51 -13.62 -1.10
CA PHE A 200 -25.61 -13.04 -2.45
C PHE A 200 -26.02 -14.05 -3.53
N GLU A 201 -25.56 -15.32 -3.42
CA GLU A 201 -26.00 -16.39 -4.35
C GLU A 201 -27.48 -16.73 -4.18
N ALA A 202 -27.99 -16.74 -2.94
CA ALA A 202 -29.41 -16.92 -2.67
C ALA A 202 -30.24 -15.79 -3.27
N PHE A 203 -29.80 -14.55 -3.08
CA PHE A 203 -30.42 -13.38 -3.68
C PHE A 203 -30.48 -13.45 -5.21
N GLU A 204 -29.36 -13.80 -5.88
CA GLU A 204 -29.35 -13.93 -7.36
C GLU A 204 -30.36 -14.96 -7.85
N LYS A 205 -30.42 -16.11 -7.21
CA LYS A 205 -31.37 -17.19 -7.58
C LYS A 205 -32.82 -16.76 -7.42
N GLU A 206 -33.17 -16.12 -6.32
CA GLU A 206 -34.53 -15.67 -6.09
C GLU A 206 -34.90 -14.47 -6.98
N LYS A 207 -33.96 -13.60 -7.33
CA LYS A 207 -34.19 -12.48 -8.25
C LYS A 207 -34.55 -12.94 -9.66
N GLU A 208 -34.10 -14.15 -10.05
CA GLU A 208 -34.48 -14.76 -11.35
C GLU A 208 -35.91 -15.33 -11.35
N LEU A 209 -36.55 -15.49 -10.17
CA LEU A 209 -37.93 -15.95 -10.07
C LEU A 209 -38.92 -14.83 -10.47
N GLU A 210 -40.10 -15.24 -10.88
CA GLU A 210 -41.25 -14.32 -11.08
C GLU A 210 -41.53 -13.60 -9.74
N LYS A 211 -42.00 -12.33 -9.80
CA LYS A 211 -42.22 -11.53 -8.59
C LYS A 211 -43.16 -12.18 -7.57
N GLU A 212 -44.11 -12.97 -8.06
CA GLU A 212 -45.09 -13.68 -7.25
C GLU A 212 -44.49 -14.85 -6.47
N ASP A 213 -43.36 -15.42 -6.95
CA ASP A 213 -42.65 -16.53 -6.36
C ASP A 213 -41.46 -16.07 -5.45
N GLN A 214 -41.15 -14.78 -5.43
CA GLN A 214 -40.08 -14.25 -4.60
C GLN A 214 -40.47 -14.23 -3.13
N SER A 215 -39.51 -14.57 -2.26
CA SER A 215 -39.74 -14.51 -0.81
C SER A 215 -40.01 -13.07 -0.34
N ARG A 216 -40.75 -12.96 0.78
CA ARG A 216 -40.98 -11.64 1.42
C ARG A 216 -39.69 -10.97 1.89
N GLU A 217 -38.68 -11.76 2.24
CA GLU A 217 -37.36 -11.25 2.63
C GLU A 217 -36.68 -10.52 1.48
N ILE A 218 -36.62 -11.13 0.30
CA ILE A 218 -36.06 -10.48 -0.91
C ILE A 218 -36.79 -9.20 -1.25
N GLN A 219 -38.12 -9.23 -1.22
CA GLN A 219 -38.92 -8.03 -1.48
C GLN A 219 -38.61 -6.90 -0.47
N GLY A 220 -38.23 -7.26 0.76
CA GLY A 220 -37.88 -6.31 1.83
C GLY A 220 -36.58 -5.53 1.53
N TYR A 221 -35.54 -6.19 1.06
CA TYR A 221 -34.23 -5.56 0.92
C TYR A 221 -33.75 -5.34 -0.54
N ILE A 222 -34.58 -5.72 -1.54
CA ILE A 222 -34.24 -5.54 -2.96
C ILE A 222 -33.92 -4.08 -3.34
N ASN A 223 -34.58 -3.12 -2.70
CA ASN A 223 -34.37 -1.69 -2.93
C ASN A 223 -33.10 -1.13 -2.25
N GLN A 224 -32.48 -1.91 -1.36
CA GLN A 224 -31.22 -1.57 -0.68
C GLN A 224 -30.05 -2.38 -1.23
N MET A 225 -30.29 -3.18 -2.26
CA MET A 225 -29.30 -3.92 -2.99
C MET A 225 -28.83 -3.07 -4.18
N GLU A 226 -27.54 -2.80 -4.23
CA GLU A 226 -26.93 -2.08 -5.34
C GLU A 226 -25.98 -2.98 -6.12
N HIS A 227 -25.87 -2.70 -7.43
CA HIS A 227 -24.96 -3.37 -8.34
C HIS A 227 -24.14 -2.35 -9.12
N SER A 228 -22.86 -2.63 -9.33
CA SER A 228 -21.96 -1.82 -10.13
C SER A 228 -21.03 -2.70 -10.95
N GLU A 229 -20.89 -2.35 -12.22
CA GLU A 229 -19.98 -3.02 -13.15
C GLU A 229 -18.94 -2.05 -13.69
N SER A 230 -17.75 -2.56 -13.95
CA SER A 230 -16.68 -1.84 -14.63
C SER A 230 -15.84 -2.77 -15.48
N MET A 231 -15.31 -2.23 -16.58
CA MET A 231 -14.44 -2.94 -17.50
C MET A 231 -13.17 -2.11 -17.74
N GLU A 232 -12.02 -2.75 -17.71
CA GLU A 232 -10.73 -2.15 -18.05
C GLU A 232 -9.99 -3.02 -19.06
N LYS A 233 -9.51 -2.41 -20.12
CA LYS A 233 -8.62 -3.07 -21.09
C LYS A 233 -7.17 -2.72 -20.77
N ASN A 234 -6.38 -3.73 -20.45
CA ASN A 234 -4.93 -3.67 -20.34
C ASN A 234 -4.29 -4.28 -21.60
N ARG A 235 -2.97 -4.18 -21.73
CA ARG A 235 -2.25 -4.67 -22.94
C ARG A 235 -2.46 -6.16 -23.24
N GLU A 236 -2.63 -6.99 -22.19
CA GLU A 236 -2.66 -8.45 -22.30
C GLU A 236 -3.99 -9.06 -21.89
N ARG A 237 -4.93 -8.27 -21.32
CA ARG A 237 -6.18 -8.79 -20.77
C ARG A 237 -7.25 -7.70 -20.62
N ILE A 238 -8.51 -8.16 -20.61
CA ILE A 238 -9.66 -7.35 -20.19
C ILE A 238 -10.04 -7.79 -18.78
N GLU A 239 -10.21 -6.84 -17.89
CA GLU A 239 -10.68 -7.06 -16.54
C GLU A 239 -12.11 -6.57 -16.37
N TYR A 240 -13.01 -7.49 -16.11
CA TYR A 240 -14.39 -7.22 -15.73
C TYR A 240 -14.50 -7.28 -14.22
N ARG A 241 -15.14 -6.28 -13.63
CA ARG A 241 -15.41 -6.22 -12.19
C ARG A 241 -16.86 -5.96 -11.95
N GLU A 242 -17.46 -6.78 -11.11
CA GLU A 242 -18.81 -6.65 -10.59
C GLU A 242 -18.72 -6.48 -9.09
N VAL A 243 -19.51 -5.56 -8.55
CA VAL A 243 -19.64 -5.36 -7.12
C VAL A 243 -21.12 -5.27 -6.80
N ASP A 244 -21.55 -6.07 -5.84
CA ASP A 244 -22.86 -6.01 -5.23
C ASP A 244 -22.70 -5.51 -3.80
N SER A 245 -23.63 -4.69 -3.30
CA SER A 245 -23.68 -4.27 -1.91
C SER A 245 -25.09 -4.28 -1.38
N CYS A 246 -25.23 -4.51 -0.07
CA CYS A 246 -26.47 -4.41 0.64
C CYS A 246 -26.28 -3.73 1.99
N THR A 247 -27.20 -2.85 2.36
CA THR A 247 -27.22 -2.10 3.62
C THR A 247 -28.44 -2.42 4.48
N ASP A 248 -29.29 -3.32 4.02
CA ASP A 248 -30.50 -3.73 4.78
C ASP A 248 -30.16 -4.57 6.01
N SER A 249 -30.76 -4.26 7.13
CA SER A 249 -30.50 -4.93 8.43
C SER A 249 -30.87 -6.41 8.43
N SER A 250 -31.92 -6.81 7.67
CA SER A 250 -32.32 -8.22 7.57
C SER A 250 -31.33 -9.01 6.76
N PHE A 251 -30.78 -8.45 5.67
CA PHE A 251 -29.69 -9.06 4.92
C PHE A 251 -28.40 -9.13 5.76
N LEU A 252 -28.08 -8.07 6.49
CA LEU A 252 -26.90 -8.03 7.38
C LEU A 252 -27.01 -9.09 8.50
N SER A 253 -28.20 -9.47 8.93
CA SER A 253 -28.42 -10.50 9.94
C SER A 253 -28.00 -11.91 9.47
N CYS A 254 -27.81 -12.12 8.15
CA CYS A 254 -27.25 -13.36 7.61
C CYS A 254 -25.76 -13.50 7.90
N VAL A 255 -25.08 -12.41 8.26
CA VAL A 255 -23.66 -12.38 8.61
C VAL A 255 -23.53 -12.46 10.11
N LYS A 256 -23.22 -13.66 10.64
CA LYS A 256 -23.18 -13.96 12.09
C LYS A 256 -21.79 -13.87 12.69
N GLU A 257 -20.76 -14.06 11.87
CA GLU A 257 -19.37 -13.96 12.28
C GLU A 257 -18.81 -12.54 12.07
N GLY A 258 -17.81 -12.18 12.87
CA GLY A 258 -17.20 -10.84 12.86
C GLY A 258 -17.85 -9.91 13.89
N ASN A 259 -17.56 -8.65 13.77
CA ASN A 259 -18.13 -7.60 14.64
C ASN A 259 -19.41 -7.02 14.01
N VAL A 260 -20.44 -7.88 13.88
CA VAL A 260 -21.72 -7.56 13.22
C VAL A 260 -22.34 -6.26 13.72
N GLU A 261 -22.04 -5.88 14.97
CA GLU A 261 -22.55 -4.66 15.61
C GLU A 261 -22.12 -3.38 14.88
N TYR A 262 -20.95 -3.39 14.22
CA TYR A 262 -20.42 -2.24 13.49
C TYR A 262 -20.65 -2.31 11.97
N ILE A 263 -20.98 -3.48 11.43
CA ILE A 263 -21.15 -3.64 9.98
C ILE A 263 -22.46 -2.99 9.53
N LYS A 264 -22.37 -2.04 8.60
CA LYS A 264 -23.51 -1.35 7.98
C LYS A 264 -23.64 -1.63 6.49
N THR A 265 -22.58 -2.13 5.86
CA THR A 265 -22.60 -2.56 4.46
C THR A 265 -21.88 -3.88 4.33
N VAL A 266 -22.51 -4.82 3.65
CA VAL A 266 -21.90 -6.07 3.20
C VAL A 266 -21.87 -6.06 1.68
N GLY A 267 -20.78 -6.53 1.09
CA GLY A 267 -20.65 -6.60 -0.36
C GLY A 267 -19.98 -7.88 -0.85
N ARG A 268 -20.17 -8.14 -2.12
CA ARG A 268 -19.47 -9.16 -2.88
C ARG A 268 -18.83 -8.52 -4.10
N SER A 269 -17.54 -8.75 -4.30
CA SER A 269 -16.84 -8.33 -5.50
C SER A 269 -16.38 -9.53 -6.30
N LYS A 270 -16.75 -9.56 -7.58
CA LYS A 270 -16.34 -10.57 -8.56
C LYS A 270 -15.48 -9.92 -9.64
N GLN A 271 -14.32 -10.47 -9.89
CA GLN A 271 -13.41 -10.03 -10.93
C GLN A 271 -13.13 -11.17 -11.89
N VAL A 272 -13.28 -10.91 -13.19
CA VAL A 272 -12.97 -11.85 -14.28
C VAL A 272 -11.88 -11.25 -15.14
N ARG A 273 -10.81 -12.02 -15.40
CA ARG A 273 -9.67 -11.62 -16.21
C ARG A 273 -9.66 -12.44 -17.49
N VAL A 274 -10.01 -11.82 -18.60
CA VAL A 274 -10.06 -12.43 -19.92
C VAL A 274 -8.77 -12.08 -20.66
N PRO A 275 -7.91 -13.06 -21.02
CA PRO A 275 -6.68 -12.78 -21.76
C PRO A 275 -7.03 -12.25 -23.16
N ILE A 276 -6.19 -11.36 -23.68
CA ILE A 276 -6.21 -10.89 -25.06
C ILE A 276 -5.21 -11.73 -25.84
N GLU A 277 -5.70 -12.52 -26.78
CA GLU A 277 -4.84 -13.26 -27.70
C GLU A 277 -4.58 -12.40 -28.94
N LYS A 278 -3.49 -12.70 -29.66
CA LYS A 278 -3.17 -12.04 -30.92
C LYS A 278 -3.29 -13.03 -32.06
N ASP A 279 -3.89 -12.60 -33.16
CA ASP A 279 -3.90 -13.37 -34.39
C ASP A 279 -2.52 -13.40 -35.07
N SER A 280 -2.43 -14.15 -36.15
CA SER A 280 -1.19 -14.26 -36.96
C SER A 280 -0.76 -12.92 -37.58
N GLN A 281 -1.62 -11.91 -37.60
CA GLN A 281 -1.37 -10.56 -38.12
C GLN A 281 -1.11 -9.55 -36.97
N GLY A 282 -1.14 -9.99 -35.71
CA GLY A 282 -0.88 -9.16 -34.53
C GLY A 282 -2.10 -8.37 -34.03
N ASN A 283 -3.31 -8.63 -34.56
CA ASN A 283 -4.52 -7.99 -34.07
C ASN A 283 -5.04 -8.68 -32.80
N ASP A 284 -5.64 -7.90 -31.90
CA ASP A 284 -6.20 -8.41 -30.67
C ASP A 284 -7.45 -9.27 -30.93
N ILE A 285 -7.41 -10.52 -30.50
CA ILE A 285 -8.58 -11.40 -30.43
C ILE A 285 -9.10 -11.37 -28.99
N THR A 286 -10.34 -10.95 -28.81
CA THR A 286 -11.00 -10.94 -27.51
C THR A 286 -12.20 -11.87 -27.53
N VAL A 287 -12.36 -12.68 -26.48
CA VAL A 287 -13.57 -13.48 -26.25
C VAL A 287 -14.48 -12.71 -25.29
N SER A 288 -15.80 -12.85 -25.44
CA SER A 288 -16.70 -12.24 -24.48
C SER A 288 -16.52 -12.88 -23.08
N LYS A 289 -16.85 -12.14 -22.02
CA LYS A 289 -16.81 -12.62 -20.63
C LYS A 289 -17.60 -13.93 -20.47
N GLU A 290 -18.79 -14.00 -21.05
CA GLU A 290 -19.70 -15.16 -20.98
C GLU A 290 -19.12 -16.36 -21.71
N THR A 291 -18.53 -16.14 -22.89
CA THR A 291 -17.89 -17.18 -23.69
C THR A 291 -16.65 -17.73 -22.94
N PHE A 292 -15.85 -16.84 -22.34
CA PHE A 292 -14.68 -17.23 -21.56
C PHE A 292 -15.06 -18.08 -20.34
N ILE A 293 -16.08 -17.65 -19.58
CA ILE A 293 -16.58 -18.41 -18.43
C ILE A 293 -17.15 -19.78 -18.86
N LYS A 294 -17.88 -19.82 -19.97
CA LYS A 294 -18.48 -21.07 -20.48
C LYS A 294 -17.47 -22.04 -21.08
N SER A 295 -16.33 -21.56 -21.58
CA SER A 295 -15.34 -22.41 -22.26
C SER A 295 -14.67 -23.45 -21.34
N GLY A 296 -14.89 -23.36 -20.01
CA GLY A 296 -14.25 -24.26 -19.04
C GLY A 296 -12.75 -24.04 -18.89
N SER A 297 -12.16 -23.10 -19.65
CA SER A 297 -10.75 -22.66 -19.52
C SER A 297 -10.52 -21.94 -18.19
N VAL A 298 -11.59 -21.58 -17.51
CA VAL A 298 -11.58 -20.95 -16.20
C VAL A 298 -11.24 -22.00 -15.16
N ARG A 299 -10.07 -21.88 -14.56
CA ARG A 299 -9.72 -22.67 -13.36
C ARG A 299 -10.75 -22.34 -12.27
N LYS A 300 -11.41 -23.36 -11.71
CA LYS A 300 -12.31 -23.15 -10.58
C LYS A 300 -11.59 -22.32 -9.52
N PRO A 301 -12.25 -21.31 -8.93
CA PRO A 301 -11.63 -20.51 -7.90
C PRO A 301 -11.12 -21.44 -6.80
N LYS A 302 -9.82 -21.59 -6.67
CA LYS A 302 -9.23 -22.15 -5.48
C LYS A 302 -9.42 -21.08 -4.41
N VAL A 303 -9.98 -21.46 -3.27
CA VAL A 303 -9.96 -20.62 -2.07
C VAL A 303 -8.52 -20.23 -1.86
N SER A 304 -8.15 -19.00 -2.25
CA SER A 304 -6.76 -18.59 -2.29
C SER A 304 -6.27 -18.37 -0.88
N THR A 305 -5.47 -19.28 -0.39
CA THR A 305 -4.53 -19.02 0.68
C THR A 305 -3.39 -18.22 0.07
N GLY A 306 -3.47 -16.90 0.13
CA GLY A 306 -2.39 -15.93 0.21
C GLY A 306 -1.32 -15.80 -0.86
N ASP A 307 -1.10 -16.72 -1.78
CA ASP A 307 0.01 -16.66 -2.73
C ASP A 307 -0.49 -16.62 -4.17
N GLY A 308 -0.32 -15.46 -4.82
CA GLY A 308 -0.02 -15.19 -6.23
C GLY A 308 -0.56 -16.12 -7.33
N ILE A 309 -1.67 -16.82 -7.14
CA ILE A 309 -2.27 -17.65 -8.17
C ILE A 309 -3.09 -16.74 -9.07
N LYS A 310 -2.78 -16.75 -10.34
CA LYS A 310 -3.52 -16.13 -11.44
C LYS A 310 -4.85 -16.87 -11.61
N ASP A 311 -5.80 -16.64 -10.70
CA ASP A 311 -7.16 -17.10 -10.90
C ASP A 311 -7.86 -16.15 -11.87
N ASP A 312 -8.38 -16.68 -12.97
CA ASP A 312 -9.11 -15.92 -13.98
C ASP A 312 -10.42 -15.35 -13.42
N ILE A 313 -10.95 -15.97 -12.37
CA ILE A 313 -12.10 -15.45 -11.60
C ILE A 313 -11.70 -15.35 -10.12
N GLN A 314 -11.91 -14.19 -9.55
CA GLN A 314 -11.72 -13.93 -8.13
C GLN A 314 -13.02 -13.42 -7.51
N ILE A 315 -13.48 -14.04 -6.43
CA ILE A 315 -14.63 -13.60 -5.64
C ILE A 315 -14.16 -13.26 -4.23
N VAL A 316 -14.57 -12.10 -3.73
CA VAL A 316 -14.17 -11.57 -2.42
C VAL A 316 -15.39 -10.99 -1.73
N GLY A 317 -15.60 -11.33 -0.46
CA GLY A 317 -16.52 -10.61 0.41
C GLY A 317 -15.95 -9.26 0.83
N LEU A 318 -16.82 -8.30 1.10
CA LEU A 318 -16.46 -6.96 1.57
C LEU A 318 -17.37 -6.60 2.74
N ILE A 319 -16.80 -5.94 3.75
CA ILE A 319 -17.54 -5.41 4.90
C ILE A 319 -17.13 -3.97 5.19
N SER A 320 -18.07 -3.14 5.64
CA SER A 320 -17.81 -1.77 6.07
C SER A 320 -18.73 -1.36 7.20
N ASP A 321 -18.23 -0.48 8.07
CA ASP A 321 -19.01 0.22 9.12
C ASP A 321 -19.75 1.45 8.58
N MET A 322 -19.52 1.83 7.33
CA MET A 322 -20.19 2.93 6.65
C MET A 322 -21.34 2.40 5.78
N ILE A 323 -22.38 3.22 5.60
CA ILE A 323 -23.42 2.98 4.59
C ILE A 323 -22.86 3.46 3.26
N MET A 324 -22.70 2.54 2.29
CA MET A 324 -22.16 2.87 0.97
C MET A 324 -22.72 1.98 -0.12
N GLY A 325 -22.78 2.54 -1.33
CA GLY A 325 -23.23 1.83 -2.52
C GLY A 325 -22.17 0.90 -3.13
N ALA A 326 -22.59 0.06 -4.06
CA ALA A 326 -21.72 -0.93 -4.70
C ALA A 326 -20.53 -0.30 -5.43
N LYS A 327 -20.74 0.85 -6.09
CA LYS A 327 -19.65 1.56 -6.78
C LYS A 327 -18.59 2.05 -5.81
N GLU A 328 -19.00 2.72 -4.75
CA GLU A 328 -18.10 3.27 -3.74
C GLU A 328 -17.30 2.17 -3.04
N LEU A 329 -17.96 1.09 -2.64
CA LEU A 329 -17.34 -0.09 -2.05
C LEU A 329 -16.28 -0.72 -2.98
N GLY A 330 -16.61 -0.78 -4.28
CA GLY A 330 -15.69 -1.23 -5.32
C GLY A 330 -14.49 -0.30 -5.52
N ASP A 331 -14.69 1.01 -5.43
CA ASP A 331 -13.64 2.01 -5.57
C ASP A 331 -12.62 1.90 -4.41
N TYR A 332 -13.06 1.70 -3.15
CA TYR A 332 -12.17 1.43 -2.01
C TYR A 332 -11.35 0.16 -2.21
N LYS A 333 -11.99 -0.94 -2.61
CA LYS A 333 -11.28 -2.19 -2.91
C LYS A 333 -10.24 -2.00 -4.02
N ARG A 334 -10.59 -1.24 -5.07
CA ARG A 334 -9.70 -0.99 -6.19
C ARG A 334 -8.53 -0.10 -5.80
N ALA A 335 -8.76 0.92 -4.99
CA ALA A 335 -7.72 1.79 -4.47
C ALA A 335 -6.70 1.00 -3.63
N HIS A 336 -7.18 0.09 -2.79
CA HIS A 336 -6.31 -0.81 -2.03
C HIS A 336 -5.34 -1.59 -2.94
N TRP A 337 -5.81 -2.13 -4.05
CA TRP A 337 -4.97 -2.88 -5.00
C TRP A 337 -3.92 -2.03 -5.71
N ARG A 338 -4.13 -0.72 -5.79
CA ARG A 338 -3.17 0.20 -6.42
C ARG A 338 -1.88 0.40 -5.62
N ILE A 339 -1.84 0.01 -4.35
CA ILE A 339 -0.61 0.08 -3.53
C ILE A 339 0.53 -0.74 -4.14
N GLU A 340 0.20 -1.91 -4.70
CA GLU A 340 1.15 -2.77 -5.39
C GLU A 340 1.87 -2.00 -6.51
N ASN A 341 1.11 -1.31 -7.38
CA ASN A 341 1.68 -0.57 -8.51
C ASN A 341 2.27 0.78 -8.12
N ASN A 342 1.66 1.48 -7.16
CA ASN A 342 2.04 2.84 -6.81
C ASN A 342 3.23 2.90 -5.84
N LEU A 343 3.40 1.91 -4.98
CA LEU A 343 4.49 1.90 -4.01
C LEU A 343 5.39 0.68 -4.15
N HIS A 344 4.84 -0.55 -4.04
CA HIS A 344 5.68 -1.73 -3.94
C HIS A 344 6.52 -1.94 -5.22
N HIS A 345 5.89 -1.83 -6.37
CA HIS A 345 6.58 -1.93 -7.67
C HIS A 345 7.60 -0.80 -7.87
N VAL A 346 7.25 0.43 -7.49
CA VAL A 346 8.16 1.59 -7.55
C VAL A 346 9.38 1.39 -6.64
N LEU A 347 9.18 0.90 -5.41
CA LEU A 347 10.30 0.62 -4.51
C LEU A 347 11.21 -0.49 -5.06
N ASP A 348 10.65 -1.52 -5.71
CA ASP A 348 11.42 -2.64 -6.25
C ASP A 348 12.14 -2.29 -7.55
N ASP A 349 11.48 -1.61 -8.46
CA ASP A 349 12.03 -1.31 -9.78
C ASP A 349 12.82 0.00 -9.81
N ASP A 350 12.20 1.12 -9.40
CA ASP A 350 12.84 2.43 -9.48
C ASP A 350 13.88 2.61 -8.36
N PHE A 351 13.54 2.25 -7.13
CA PHE A 351 14.47 2.32 -5.99
C PHE A 351 15.31 1.05 -5.78
N ARG A 352 15.10 0.01 -6.56
CA ARG A 352 15.85 -1.25 -6.53
C ARG A 352 15.92 -1.90 -5.15
N GLU A 353 14.84 -1.85 -4.40
CA GLU A 353 14.79 -2.34 -3.01
C GLU A 353 15.11 -3.82 -2.93
N ASP A 354 14.51 -4.65 -3.78
CA ASP A 354 14.75 -6.09 -3.85
C ASP A 354 16.16 -6.46 -4.34
N ARG A 355 16.87 -5.53 -4.98
CA ARG A 355 18.27 -5.72 -5.41
C ARG A 355 19.29 -5.27 -4.35
N SER A 356 18.83 -4.76 -3.22
CA SER A 356 19.71 -4.32 -2.14
C SER A 356 20.46 -5.49 -1.53
N THR A 357 21.77 -5.34 -1.37
CA THR A 357 22.64 -6.33 -0.70
C THR A 357 22.80 -6.08 0.80
N ALA A 358 22.21 -5.02 1.32
CA ALA A 358 22.24 -4.68 2.73
C ALA A 358 21.57 -5.78 3.56
N LYS A 359 22.20 -6.21 4.65
CA LYS A 359 21.65 -7.24 5.55
C LYS A 359 21.12 -6.63 6.84
N LYS A 360 21.95 -5.89 7.57
CA LYS A 360 21.61 -5.32 8.88
C LYS A 360 20.92 -3.96 8.83
N SER A 361 20.97 -3.26 7.72
CA SER A 361 20.41 -1.91 7.57
C SER A 361 19.22 -1.85 6.59
N LYS A 362 18.57 -2.99 6.32
CA LYS A 362 17.47 -3.07 5.35
C LYS A 362 16.32 -2.17 5.70
N ASN A 363 15.84 -2.25 6.94
CA ASN A 363 14.71 -1.47 7.41
C ASN A 363 15.02 0.03 7.35
N ASN A 364 16.22 0.44 7.79
CA ASN A 364 16.65 1.83 7.71
C ASN A 364 16.82 2.32 6.28
N LEU A 365 17.30 1.49 5.35
CA LEU A 365 17.35 1.82 3.93
C LEU A 365 15.95 1.89 3.30
N SER A 366 14.99 1.09 3.77
CA SER A 366 13.59 1.19 3.35
C SER A 366 13.00 2.54 3.76
N VAL A 367 13.28 3.01 4.98
CA VAL A 367 12.89 4.36 5.44
C VAL A 367 13.51 5.45 4.56
N ILE A 368 14.82 5.37 4.24
CA ILE A 368 15.49 6.33 3.35
C ILE A 368 14.82 6.40 1.98
N ARG A 369 14.46 5.24 1.39
CA ARG A 369 13.74 5.19 0.10
C ARG A 369 12.38 5.88 0.19
N LYS A 370 11.67 5.69 1.29
CA LYS A 370 10.34 6.30 1.49
C LYS A 370 10.43 7.81 1.72
N TYR A 371 11.46 8.30 2.41
CA TYR A 371 11.75 9.74 2.44
C TYR A 371 11.94 10.29 1.02
N ALA A 372 12.80 9.66 0.23
CA ALA A 372 13.03 10.08 -1.15
C ALA A 372 11.77 9.99 -2.01
N TYR A 373 11.01 8.89 -1.90
CA TYR A 373 9.74 8.69 -2.59
C TYR A 373 8.74 9.79 -2.25
N ASN A 374 8.51 10.06 -0.96
CA ASN A 374 7.56 11.08 -0.52
C ASN A 374 7.97 12.47 -1.02
N ILE A 375 9.25 12.84 -0.95
CA ILE A 375 9.73 14.13 -1.45
C ILE A 375 9.49 14.28 -2.97
N LEU A 376 9.75 13.23 -3.76
CA LEU A 376 9.46 13.23 -5.20
C LEU A 376 7.95 13.38 -5.48
N MET A 377 7.12 12.69 -4.72
CA MET A 377 5.65 12.80 -4.84
C MET A 377 5.16 14.19 -4.44
N LEU A 378 5.66 14.76 -3.35
CA LEU A 378 5.34 16.12 -2.92
C LEU A 378 5.73 17.15 -3.98
N TYR A 379 6.91 16.99 -4.60
CA TYR A 379 7.30 17.82 -5.74
C TYR A 379 6.30 17.71 -6.89
N ALA A 380 5.94 16.47 -7.27
CA ALA A 380 5.00 16.24 -8.36
C ALA A 380 3.62 16.87 -8.09
N ILE A 381 3.11 16.74 -6.86
CA ILE A 381 1.84 17.34 -6.43
C ILE A 381 1.91 18.86 -6.50
N LYS A 382 2.94 19.46 -5.88
CA LYS A 382 3.10 20.93 -5.82
C LYS A 382 3.26 21.55 -7.20
N GLU A 383 4.10 20.97 -8.03
CA GLU A 383 4.40 21.45 -9.37
C GLU A 383 3.40 20.96 -10.44
N LYS A 384 2.33 20.25 -10.00
CA LYS A 384 1.29 19.66 -10.87
C LYS A 384 1.88 18.83 -12.02
N LYS A 385 2.89 18.02 -11.73
CA LYS A 385 3.57 17.14 -12.69
C LYS A 385 2.94 15.76 -12.70
N ASP A 386 2.50 15.29 -13.84
CA ASP A 386 2.09 13.90 -14.06
C ASP A 386 3.28 13.09 -14.62
N TRP A 387 4.35 13.00 -13.81
CA TRP A 387 5.58 12.30 -14.16
C TRP A 387 5.74 11.04 -13.31
N GLY A 388 6.18 9.94 -13.94
CA GLY A 388 6.61 8.75 -13.20
C GLY A 388 7.86 9.03 -12.35
N ILE A 389 8.06 8.21 -11.33
CA ILE A 389 9.16 8.38 -10.36
C ILE A 389 10.54 8.41 -11.04
N GLN A 390 10.80 7.56 -12.02
CA GLN A 390 12.07 7.57 -12.73
C GLN A 390 12.35 8.93 -13.39
N ARG A 391 11.35 9.52 -14.04
CA ARG A 391 11.49 10.86 -14.66
C ARG A 391 11.71 11.96 -13.63
N LEU A 392 11.09 11.86 -12.46
CA LEU A 392 11.33 12.78 -11.35
C LEU A 392 12.77 12.65 -10.84
N MET A 393 13.27 11.42 -10.67
CA MET A 393 14.66 11.15 -10.28
C MET A 393 15.68 11.73 -11.26
N ASP A 394 15.44 11.55 -12.55
CA ASP A 394 16.31 12.10 -13.61
C ASP A 394 16.31 13.65 -13.56
N TYR A 395 15.13 14.25 -13.42
CA TYR A 395 15.01 15.69 -13.27
C TYR A 395 15.76 16.22 -12.04
N PHE A 396 15.62 15.55 -10.89
CA PHE A 396 16.35 15.93 -9.68
C PHE A 396 17.87 15.75 -9.84
N ALA A 397 18.32 14.71 -10.54
CA ALA A 397 19.75 14.48 -10.81
C ALA A 397 20.38 15.64 -11.60
N ASP A 398 19.64 16.23 -12.53
CA ASP A 398 20.07 17.36 -13.35
C ASP A 398 19.94 18.71 -12.64
N HIS A 399 19.21 18.78 -11.52
CA HIS A 399 18.91 20.01 -10.79
C HIS A 399 19.27 19.94 -9.30
N PRO A 400 20.55 19.82 -8.92
CA PRO A 400 20.98 19.61 -7.53
C PRO A 400 20.53 20.74 -6.57
N LYS A 401 20.29 21.94 -7.06
CA LYS A 401 19.71 23.04 -6.29
C LYS A 401 18.30 22.72 -5.83
N ILE A 402 17.45 22.15 -6.71
CA ILE A 402 16.08 21.74 -6.39
C ILE A 402 16.08 20.60 -5.36
N VAL A 403 17.00 19.66 -5.47
CA VAL A 403 17.18 18.59 -4.48
C VAL A 403 17.31 19.19 -3.07
N MET A 404 18.20 20.15 -2.91
CA MET A 404 18.47 20.76 -1.60
C MET A 404 17.32 21.64 -1.13
N GLU A 405 16.69 22.39 -2.03
CA GLU A 405 15.51 23.21 -1.69
C GLU A 405 14.38 22.34 -1.15
N TYR A 406 14.07 21.20 -1.78
CA TYR A 406 13.01 20.32 -1.32
C TYR A 406 13.36 19.52 -0.06
N LEU A 407 14.64 19.22 0.17
CA LEU A 407 15.09 18.63 1.43
C LEU A 407 14.96 19.58 2.63
N TYR A 408 15.14 20.90 2.41
CA TYR A 408 15.10 21.89 3.48
C TYR A 408 13.77 22.65 3.58
N LYS A 409 13.07 22.88 2.47
CA LYS A 409 11.79 23.59 2.44
C LYS A 409 10.57 22.68 2.62
N SER A 410 10.73 21.39 2.56
CA SER A 410 9.61 20.46 2.73
C SER A 410 8.90 20.57 4.09
N ILE A 411 9.51 21.25 5.07
CA ILE A 411 8.92 21.49 6.39
C ILE A 411 8.22 22.87 6.47
N GLU A 412 8.70 23.90 5.73
CA GLU A 412 8.20 25.27 5.91
C GLU A 412 7.17 25.73 4.87
N SER A 413 6.95 25.03 3.78
CA SER A 413 6.24 25.55 2.61
C SER A 413 5.00 24.78 2.16
N PHE A 414 4.49 23.85 2.96
CA PHE A 414 3.22 23.18 2.71
C PHE A 414 2.03 23.77 3.49
N TYR A 415 2.27 24.85 4.27
CA TYR A 415 1.27 25.67 4.93
C TYR A 415 1.07 27.00 4.21
#